data_dec58fd2c60b0392b11d61cf6908c0ad
#
_entry.id   dec58fd2c60b0392b11d61cf6908c0ad
#
_cell.length_a   1.000
_cell.length_b   1.000
_cell.length_c   1.000
_cell.angle_alpha   90.00
_cell.angle_beta   90.00
_cell.angle_gamma   90.00
#
_symmetry.space_group_name_H-M   'P 1'
#
loop_
_entity.id
_entity.type
_entity.pdbx_description
1 polymer ?
#
loop_
_entity_poly.entity_id
_entity_poly.type
_entity_poly.pdbx_seq_one_letter_code
_entity_poly.pdbx_strand_id
1 'polypeptide(L)'
;VFTVNTPMQYGLAKYLEDPVPYTQLSNFYQQKRDFLRKGLEATRFKLLPAPGTYFQCVDYSKLNIPQAKLNESDFCQWLTKEIGVAAIPVSAFYEEPTESGVIRFCFAKQEQTLTNALERLQTL
;
A
#
# COMPACT_ATOMS: atom_id res chain seq x y z
N VAL A 1 28.88 0.78 -3.40
CA VAL A 1 28.76 -0.45 -2.62
C VAL A 1 27.91 -0.14 -1.40
N PHE A 2 26.81 -0.86 -1.21
CA PHE A 2 25.95 -0.71 -0.04
C PHE A 2 26.40 -1.72 1.02
N THR A 3 26.84 -1.21 2.17
CA THR A 3 27.18 -2.05 3.31
C THR A 3 26.33 -1.63 4.51
N VAL A 4 25.81 -2.60 5.23
CA VAL A 4 25.14 -2.34 6.51
C VAL A 4 26.23 -2.01 7.54
N ASN A 5 26.03 -0.95 8.32
CA ASN A 5 27.00 -0.58 9.34
C ASN A 5 27.16 -1.68 10.42
N THR A 6 28.35 -1.80 10.96
CA THR A 6 28.71 -2.88 11.88
C THR A 6 27.80 -3.00 13.11
N PRO A 7 27.42 -1.93 13.82
CA PRO A 7 26.49 -2.03 14.95
C PRO A 7 25.14 -2.67 14.57
N MET A 8 24.60 -2.35 13.40
CA MET A 8 23.34 -2.94 12.91
C MET A 8 23.51 -4.43 12.59
N GLN A 9 24.64 -4.85 12.05
CA GLN A 9 24.90 -6.28 11.81
C GLN A 9 24.89 -7.08 13.12
N TYR A 10 25.55 -6.59 14.15
CA TYR A 10 25.53 -7.25 15.47
C TYR A 10 24.13 -7.24 16.09
N GLY A 11 23.42 -6.12 15.99
CA GLY A 11 22.04 -6.01 16.48
C GLY A 11 21.10 -7.00 15.78
N LEU A 12 21.18 -7.09 14.44
CA LEU A 12 20.40 -8.05 13.66
C LEU A 12 20.78 -9.50 13.96
N ALA A 13 22.08 -9.79 14.09
CA ALA A 13 22.52 -11.15 14.44
C ALA A 13 21.89 -11.58 15.78
N LYS A 14 21.92 -10.70 16.78
CA LYS A 14 21.30 -10.97 18.08
C LYS A 14 19.78 -11.10 18.00
N TYR A 15 19.12 -10.22 17.25
CA TYR A 15 17.68 -10.26 17.06
C TYR A 15 17.21 -11.55 16.38
N LEU A 16 17.96 -12.04 15.41
CA LEU A 16 17.62 -13.26 14.63
C LEU A 16 17.89 -14.57 15.40
N GLU A 17 18.49 -14.54 16.59
CA GLU A 17 18.57 -15.71 17.46
C GLU A 17 17.17 -16.17 17.92
N ASP A 18 16.20 -15.24 18.03
CA ASP A 18 14.79 -15.57 18.24
C ASP A 18 14.11 -15.79 16.88
N PRO A 19 13.60 -16.99 16.57
CA PRO A 19 12.94 -17.25 15.29
C PRO A 19 11.54 -16.65 15.20
N VAL A 20 10.88 -16.32 16.31
CA VAL A 20 9.49 -15.88 16.34
C VAL A 20 9.22 -14.65 15.49
N PRO A 21 9.99 -13.56 15.55
CA PRO A 21 9.71 -12.36 14.78
C PRO A 21 9.67 -12.57 13.26
N TYR A 22 10.54 -13.42 12.71
CA TYR A 22 10.57 -13.62 11.25
C TYR A 22 9.68 -14.77 10.79
N THR A 23 9.47 -15.81 11.61
CA THR A 23 8.56 -16.91 11.25
C THR A 23 7.09 -16.48 11.31
N GLN A 24 6.75 -15.51 12.17
CA GLN A 24 5.39 -14.97 12.28
C GLN A 24 5.12 -13.78 11.36
N LEU A 25 6.13 -13.28 10.65
CA LEU A 25 6.02 -12.10 9.80
C LEU A 25 4.96 -12.27 8.69
N SER A 26 4.86 -13.45 8.13
CA SER A 26 3.86 -13.77 7.10
C SER A 26 2.42 -13.59 7.64
N ASN A 27 2.13 -14.15 8.79
CA ASN A 27 0.81 -14.02 9.44
C ASN A 27 0.51 -12.57 9.83
N PHE A 28 1.50 -11.86 10.35
CA PHE A 28 1.37 -10.45 10.71
C PHE A 28 0.95 -9.59 9.50
N TYR A 29 1.61 -9.74 8.37
CA TYR A 29 1.27 -8.98 7.16
C TYR A 29 -0.02 -9.48 6.50
N GLN A 30 -0.33 -10.77 6.58
CA GLN A 30 -1.60 -11.30 6.10
C GLN A 30 -2.78 -10.65 6.82
N GLN A 31 -2.73 -10.54 8.15
CA GLN A 31 -3.79 -9.89 8.92
C GLN A 31 -4.00 -8.43 8.49
N LYS A 32 -2.90 -7.67 8.34
CA LYS A 32 -2.96 -6.27 7.88
C LYS A 32 -3.51 -6.15 6.45
N ARG A 33 -3.10 -7.05 5.56
CA ARG A 33 -3.63 -7.12 4.19
C ARG A 33 -5.12 -7.37 4.21
N ASP A 34 -5.55 -8.37 4.94
CA ASP A 34 -6.96 -8.80 4.96
C ASP A 34 -7.84 -7.71 5.60
N PHE A 35 -7.33 -7.03 6.63
CA PHE A 35 -7.99 -5.86 7.22
C PHE A 35 -8.19 -4.74 6.19
N LEU A 36 -7.11 -4.32 5.49
CA LEU A 36 -7.23 -3.28 4.47
C LEU A 36 -8.14 -3.71 3.32
N ARG A 37 -8.01 -4.94 2.82
CA ARG A 37 -8.84 -5.46 1.73
C ARG A 37 -10.31 -5.45 2.08
N LYS A 38 -10.68 -5.95 3.26
CA LYS A 38 -12.06 -5.94 3.76
C LYS A 38 -12.65 -4.52 3.81
N GLY A 39 -11.87 -3.54 4.28
CA GLY A 39 -12.31 -2.15 4.29
C GLY A 39 -12.46 -1.55 2.89
N LEU A 40 -11.57 -1.90 1.95
CA LEU A 40 -11.64 -1.45 0.57
C LEU A 40 -12.81 -2.06 -0.23
N GLU A 41 -13.33 -3.24 0.17
CA GLU A 41 -14.53 -3.83 -0.45
C GLU A 41 -15.77 -2.94 -0.31
N ALA A 42 -15.80 -2.08 0.71
CA ALA A 42 -16.87 -1.08 0.88
C ALA A 42 -16.69 0.16 -0.01
N THR A 43 -15.59 0.25 -0.73
CA THR A 43 -15.28 1.33 -1.68
C THR A 43 -15.56 0.89 -3.13
N ARG A 44 -15.45 1.82 -4.06
CA ARG A 44 -15.58 1.53 -5.50
C ARG A 44 -14.25 1.20 -6.19
N PHE A 45 -13.16 1.12 -5.46
CA PHE A 45 -11.89 0.65 -6.00
C PHE A 45 -11.96 -0.82 -6.39
N LYS A 46 -11.45 -1.16 -7.57
CA LYS A 46 -11.32 -2.56 -7.95
C LYS A 46 -10.02 -3.13 -7.39
N LEU A 47 -10.12 -4.05 -6.45
CA LEU A 47 -8.96 -4.69 -5.82
C LEU A 47 -8.30 -5.68 -6.78
N LEU A 48 -6.98 -5.57 -6.90
CA LEU A 48 -6.15 -6.54 -7.61
C LEU A 48 -5.64 -7.62 -6.66
N PRO A 49 -5.19 -8.78 -7.18
CA PRO A 49 -4.56 -9.81 -6.35
C PRO A 49 -3.36 -9.26 -5.56
N ALA A 50 -3.22 -9.70 -4.31
CA ALA A 50 -2.09 -9.36 -3.45
C ALA A 50 -1.56 -10.62 -2.74
N PRO A 51 -0.86 -11.52 -3.45
CA PRO A 51 -0.40 -12.78 -2.87
C PRO A 51 0.77 -12.63 -1.91
N GLY A 52 1.42 -11.46 -1.89
CA GLY A 52 2.58 -11.20 -1.04
C GLY A 52 2.84 -9.71 -0.85
N THR A 53 3.97 -9.39 -0.29
CA THR A 53 4.43 -8.05 0.05
C THR A 53 3.57 -7.34 1.11
N TYR A 54 3.67 -6.01 1.18
CA TYR A 54 2.94 -5.14 2.10
C TYR A 54 2.18 -4.02 1.34
N PHE A 55 1.83 -4.29 0.07
CA PHE A 55 1.10 -3.38 -0.80
C PHE A 55 -0.17 -4.01 -1.33
N GLN A 56 -1.22 -3.20 -1.46
CA GLN A 56 -2.43 -3.52 -2.18
C GLN A 56 -2.54 -2.61 -3.40
N CYS A 57 -2.49 -3.20 -4.58
CA CYS A 57 -2.80 -2.49 -5.82
C CYS A 57 -4.31 -2.46 -6.05
N VAL A 58 -4.80 -1.30 -6.50
CA VAL A 58 -6.21 -1.10 -6.83
C VAL A 58 -6.32 -0.33 -8.14
N ASP A 59 -7.32 -0.67 -8.95
CA ASP A 59 -7.70 0.08 -10.13
C ASP A 59 -8.73 1.14 -9.73
N TYR A 60 -8.41 2.42 -10.01
CA TYR A 60 -9.27 3.56 -9.71
C TYR A 60 -10.08 4.05 -10.94
N SER A 61 -9.81 3.52 -12.12
CA SER A 61 -10.42 3.98 -13.36
C SER A 61 -11.95 3.82 -13.41
N LYS A 62 -12.50 2.99 -12.52
CA LYS A 62 -13.94 2.72 -12.40
C LYS A 62 -14.65 3.57 -11.34
N LEU A 63 -13.94 4.45 -10.65
CA LEU A 63 -14.57 5.39 -9.73
C LEU A 63 -15.48 6.36 -10.50
N ASN A 64 -16.66 6.62 -9.94
CA ASN A 64 -17.63 7.54 -10.56
C ASN A 64 -17.38 8.99 -10.11
N ILE A 65 -16.16 9.46 -10.28
CA ILE A 65 -15.73 10.82 -9.97
C ILE A 65 -14.92 11.39 -11.14
N PRO A 66 -14.93 12.72 -11.35
CA PRO A 66 -14.18 13.34 -12.46
C PRO A 66 -12.68 13.01 -12.42
N GLN A 67 -12.11 12.88 -11.22
CA GLN A 67 -10.68 12.62 -11.00
C GLN A 67 -10.25 11.23 -11.44
N ALA A 68 -11.17 10.29 -11.63
CA ALA A 68 -10.86 8.96 -12.19
C ALA A 68 -10.32 9.02 -13.64
N LYS A 69 -10.43 10.18 -14.29
CA LYS A 69 -9.87 10.43 -15.63
C LYS A 69 -8.45 11.00 -15.61
N LEU A 70 -7.94 11.36 -14.43
CA LEU A 70 -6.56 11.83 -14.28
C LEU A 70 -5.59 10.66 -14.53
N ASN A 71 -4.38 10.99 -14.99
CA ASN A 71 -3.29 10.03 -14.98
C ASN A 71 -2.94 9.62 -13.54
N GLU A 72 -2.22 8.51 -13.38
CA GLU A 72 -1.94 7.92 -12.07
C GLU A 72 -1.21 8.88 -11.11
N SER A 73 -0.25 9.66 -11.63
CA SER A 73 0.51 10.63 -10.83
C SER A 73 -0.38 11.75 -10.29
N ASP A 74 -1.18 12.36 -11.16
CA ASP A 74 -2.07 13.44 -10.79
C ASP A 74 -3.19 12.95 -9.86
N PHE A 75 -3.71 11.73 -10.09
CA PHE A 75 -4.67 11.11 -9.20
C PHE A 75 -4.10 10.89 -7.79
N CYS A 76 -2.87 10.37 -7.68
CA CYS A 76 -2.20 10.18 -6.39
C CYS A 76 -1.94 11.51 -5.67
N GLN A 77 -1.57 12.57 -6.40
CA GLN A 77 -1.40 13.91 -5.84
C GLN A 77 -2.72 14.48 -5.31
N TRP A 78 -3.78 14.37 -6.10
CA TRP A 78 -5.12 14.78 -5.68
C TRP A 78 -5.59 13.99 -4.45
N LEU A 79 -5.46 12.66 -4.47
CA LEU A 79 -5.85 11.79 -3.36
C LEU A 79 -5.13 12.18 -2.06
N THR A 80 -3.85 12.55 -2.17
CA THR A 80 -3.05 12.98 -1.02
C THR A 80 -3.49 14.35 -0.50
N LYS A 81 -3.74 15.33 -1.40
CA LYS A 81 -4.04 16.71 -1.02
C LYS A 81 -5.48 16.91 -0.54
N GLU A 82 -6.44 16.30 -1.23
CA GLU A 82 -7.86 16.56 -0.99
C GLU A 82 -8.50 15.51 -0.06
N ILE A 83 -8.09 14.23 -0.20
CA ILE A 83 -8.64 13.14 0.61
C ILE A 83 -7.74 12.83 1.82
N GLY A 84 -6.45 13.20 1.74
CA GLY A 84 -5.49 12.98 2.82
C GLY A 84 -5.03 11.52 2.93
N VAL A 85 -5.09 10.77 1.82
CA VAL A 85 -4.60 9.39 1.73
C VAL A 85 -3.53 9.30 0.65
N ALA A 86 -2.31 8.93 1.05
CA ALA A 86 -1.20 8.78 0.13
C ALA A 86 -1.24 7.42 -0.59
N ALA A 87 -1.05 7.46 -1.90
CA ALA A 87 -0.87 6.30 -2.75
C ALA A 87 0.33 6.53 -3.69
N ILE A 88 0.81 5.46 -4.31
CA ILE A 88 1.91 5.52 -5.27
C ILE A 88 1.38 5.08 -6.65
N PRO A 89 1.64 5.85 -7.72
CA PRO A 89 1.27 5.47 -9.07
C PRO A 89 2.12 4.27 -9.50
N VAL A 90 1.50 3.25 -10.10
CA VAL A 90 2.21 2.06 -10.56
C VAL A 90 3.02 2.37 -11.82
N SER A 91 2.57 3.32 -12.63
CA SER A 91 3.31 3.81 -13.80
C SER A 91 4.71 4.32 -13.49
N ALA A 92 4.96 4.81 -12.26
CA ALA A 92 6.29 5.27 -11.84
C ALA A 92 7.38 4.16 -11.83
N PHE A 93 7.00 2.90 -11.96
CA PHE A 93 7.92 1.75 -11.99
C PHE A 93 8.19 1.20 -13.40
N TYR A 94 7.59 1.79 -14.42
CA TYR A 94 7.81 1.41 -15.81
C TYR A 94 8.75 2.40 -16.51
N GLU A 95 9.60 1.89 -17.39
CA GLU A 95 10.50 2.72 -18.20
C GLU A 95 9.71 3.54 -19.22
N GLU A 96 8.74 2.92 -19.87
CA GLU A 96 7.83 3.60 -20.80
C GLU A 96 6.56 4.06 -20.10
N PRO A 97 6.01 5.23 -20.46
CA PRO A 97 4.77 5.73 -19.88
C PRO A 97 3.62 4.75 -20.12
N THR A 98 3.27 4.02 -19.08
CA THR A 98 2.15 3.06 -19.11
C THR A 98 1.13 3.49 -18.08
N GLU A 99 -0.04 3.91 -18.55
CA GLU A 99 -1.14 4.26 -17.66
C GLU A 99 -2.13 3.11 -17.61
N SER A 100 -2.11 2.39 -16.50
CA SER A 100 -2.99 1.24 -16.26
C SER A 100 -4.22 1.59 -15.42
N GLY A 101 -4.29 2.82 -14.86
CA GLY A 101 -5.29 3.24 -13.89
C GLY A 101 -5.10 2.57 -12.53
N VAL A 102 -3.88 2.11 -12.23
CA VAL A 102 -3.56 1.35 -11.02
C VAL A 102 -2.68 2.17 -10.09
N ILE A 103 -3.09 2.22 -8.84
CA ILE A 103 -2.32 2.81 -7.74
C ILE A 103 -2.07 1.78 -6.64
N ARG A 104 -1.12 2.07 -5.76
CA ARG A 104 -0.64 1.16 -4.73
C ARG A 104 -0.77 1.77 -3.34
N PHE A 105 -1.51 1.11 -2.44
CA PHE A 105 -1.57 1.43 -1.02
C PHE A 105 -0.62 0.54 -0.22
N CYS A 106 0.02 1.12 0.80
CA CYS A 106 0.87 0.38 1.74
C CYS A 106 0.06 0.01 3.00
N PHE A 107 -0.02 -1.27 3.33
CA PHE A 107 -0.67 -1.73 4.57
C PHE A 107 0.30 -2.01 5.73
N ALA A 108 1.60 -1.77 5.55
CA ALA A 108 2.59 -1.80 6.64
C ALA A 108 2.44 -0.57 7.55
N LYS A 109 1.27 -0.41 8.14
CA LYS A 109 0.87 0.72 9.00
C LYS A 109 0.22 0.21 10.27
N GLN A 110 0.03 1.11 11.24
CA GLN A 110 -0.81 0.83 12.41
C GLN A 110 -2.27 0.71 11.98
N GLU A 111 -3.04 -0.10 12.68
CA GLU A 111 -4.46 -0.35 12.37
C GLU A 111 -5.29 0.93 12.36
N GLN A 112 -5.06 1.81 13.34
CA GLN A 112 -5.72 3.12 13.38
C GLN A 112 -5.46 3.97 12.13
N THR A 113 -4.24 3.91 11.58
CA THR A 113 -3.90 4.63 10.34
C THR A 113 -4.66 4.04 9.15
N LEU A 114 -4.79 2.71 9.08
CA LEU A 114 -5.56 2.04 8.04
C LEU A 114 -7.06 2.36 8.17
N THR A 115 -7.60 2.35 9.37
CA THR A 115 -9.00 2.70 9.64
C THR A 115 -9.30 4.13 9.17
N ASN A 116 -8.50 5.11 9.60
CA ASN A 116 -8.68 6.50 9.20
C ASN A 116 -8.58 6.71 7.67
N ALA A 117 -7.69 5.94 7.00
CA ALA A 117 -7.59 5.99 5.55
C ALA A 117 -8.83 5.39 4.87
N LEU A 118 -9.33 4.26 5.37
CA LEU A 118 -10.54 3.60 4.85
C LEU A 118 -11.77 4.49 4.98
N GLU A 119 -11.97 5.13 6.13
CA GLU A 119 -13.08 6.08 6.34
C GLU A 119 -13.09 7.20 5.30
N ARG A 120 -11.92 7.74 4.97
CA ARG A 120 -11.77 8.77 3.93
C ARG A 120 -12.02 8.23 2.52
N LEU A 121 -11.50 7.04 2.20
CA LEU A 121 -11.67 6.41 0.89
C LEU A 121 -13.13 6.00 0.61
N GLN A 122 -13.91 5.70 1.64
CA GLN A 122 -15.33 5.37 1.51
C GLN A 122 -16.20 6.56 1.08
N THR A 123 -15.67 7.78 1.12
CA THR A 123 -16.38 8.97 0.63
C THR A 123 -16.32 9.12 -0.89
N LEU A 124 -15.53 8.32 -1.58
CA LEU A 124 -15.34 8.31 -3.03
C LEU A 124 -16.29 7.27 -3.68
#